data_6bb9b930cc5cbacad27e44f234cc0cca
#
_entry.id   6bb9b930cc5cbacad27e44f234cc0cca
#
_cell.length_a   1.000
_cell.length_b   1.000
_cell.length_c   1.000
_cell.angle_alpha   90.00
_cell.angle_beta   90.00
_cell.angle_gamma   90.00
#
_symmetry.space_group_name_H-M   'P 1'
#
loop_
_entity.id
_entity.type
_entity.pdbx_description
1 polymer ?
#
loop_
_entity_poly.entity_id
_entity_poly.type
_entity_poly.pdbx_seq_one_letter_code
_entity_poly.pdbx_strand_id
1 'polypeptide(L)'
;MTSFKVFTISAVALAVAGLTGCSTTSTKAADVTASVRNSLDQAGLKDVSVSQDRDKGVVTLGGHVPADADKTQAASIAQSFAGTQVVANEIAVVMTGAESDSKKVNAALDKAIEGNLDVAMVKAKLRDVKYAVNNHVVTLTGTVNSPANRKLAETTAAAVADVQQVVNELQVKGQKATSMN
;
A
#
# COMPACT_ATOMS: atom_id res chain seq x y z
N MET A 1 61.58 -38.37 5.26
CA MET A 1 60.85 -39.10 6.35
C MET A 1 59.78 -38.11 6.86
N THR A 2 58.59 -38.09 6.27
CA THR A 2 57.50 -37.22 6.67
C THR A 2 56.26 -38.07 6.87
N SER A 3 55.85 -38.20 8.14
CA SER A 3 54.70 -38.98 8.58
C SER A 3 53.40 -38.27 8.23
N PHE A 4 52.59 -38.92 7.40
CA PHE A 4 51.19 -38.52 7.15
C PHE A 4 50.29 -39.06 8.29
N LYS A 5 49.69 -38.17 9.05
CA LYS A 5 48.63 -38.52 10.01
C LYS A 5 47.28 -38.52 9.28
N VAL A 6 46.69 -39.70 9.21
CA VAL A 6 45.32 -39.90 8.69
C VAL A 6 44.32 -39.46 9.75
N PHE A 7 43.50 -38.46 9.44
CA PHE A 7 42.37 -38.03 10.26
C PHE A 7 41.11 -38.77 9.82
N THR A 8 40.62 -39.65 10.68
CA THR A 8 39.34 -40.33 10.49
C THR A 8 38.18 -39.37 10.75
N ILE A 9 37.39 -39.13 9.77
CA ILE A 9 36.16 -38.32 9.86
C ILE A 9 35.02 -39.23 10.33
N SER A 10 34.57 -39.00 11.55
CA SER A 10 33.42 -39.69 12.14
C SER A 10 32.14 -38.99 11.62
N ALA A 11 31.32 -39.70 10.85
CA ALA A 11 30.04 -39.23 10.36
C ALA A 11 29.00 -39.27 11.49
N VAL A 12 28.59 -38.10 11.97
CA VAL A 12 27.45 -37.96 12.86
C VAL A 12 26.21 -37.73 12.00
N ALA A 13 25.34 -38.72 11.91
CA ALA A 13 24.03 -38.60 11.29
C ALA A 13 23.09 -37.83 12.23
N LEU A 14 22.79 -36.56 11.93
CA LEU A 14 21.73 -35.82 12.59
C LEU A 14 20.40 -36.14 11.91
N ALA A 15 19.52 -36.84 12.60
CA ALA A 15 18.14 -37.04 12.22
C ALA A 15 17.40 -35.71 12.44
N VAL A 16 17.05 -35.00 11.34
CA VAL A 16 16.18 -33.84 11.38
C VAL A 16 14.74 -34.32 11.39
N ALA A 17 14.13 -34.35 12.59
CA ALA A 17 12.67 -34.51 12.72
C ALA A 17 11.98 -33.25 12.16
N GLY A 18 11.35 -33.39 11.01
CA GLY A 18 10.56 -32.35 10.39
C GLY A 18 9.30 -32.06 11.20
N LEU A 19 9.29 -30.96 11.93
CA LEU A 19 8.08 -30.35 12.46
C LEU A 19 7.49 -29.44 11.39
N THR A 20 6.65 -29.99 10.51
CA THR A 20 5.79 -29.20 9.63
C THR A 20 4.64 -28.62 10.45
N GLY A 21 4.94 -27.63 11.26
CA GLY A 21 3.96 -26.76 11.88
C GLY A 21 3.55 -25.69 10.88
N CYS A 22 2.51 -25.88 10.10
CA CYS A 22 1.82 -24.80 9.39
C CYS A 22 1.13 -23.91 10.43
N SER A 23 1.89 -23.08 11.13
CA SER A 23 1.35 -21.97 11.87
C SER A 23 0.95 -20.91 10.85
N THR A 24 -0.35 -20.79 10.56
CA THR A 24 -0.92 -19.61 9.88
C THR A 24 -0.87 -18.42 10.82
N THR A 25 0.33 -18.00 11.18
CA THR A 25 0.55 -16.73 11.86
C THR A 25 0.28 -15.64 10.83
N SER A 26 -0.82 -14.93 10.99
CA SER A 26 -1.04 -13.68 10.26
C SER A 26 0.07 -12.73 10.71
N THR A 27 1.17 -12.71 9.96
CA THR A 27 2.29 -11.84 10.27
C THR A 27 1.87 -10.44 9.86
N LYS A 28 1.63 -9.57 10.86
CA LYS A 28 1.40 -8.14 10.59
C LYS A 28 2.63 -7.58 9.89
N ALA A 29 2.41 -6.65 8.98
CA ALA A 29 3.50 -5.93 8.34
C ALA A 29 4.41 -5.24 9.38
N ALA A 30 5.69 -5.06 9.07
CA ALA A 30 6.62 -4.35 9.94
C ALA A 30 6.11 -2.92 10.18
N ASP A 31 6.28 -2.41 11.40
CA ASP A 31 5.95 -1.03 11.71
C ASP A 31 7.03 -0.10 11.16
N VAL A 32 6.66 0.77 10.23
CA VAL A 32 7.56 1.72 9.59
C VAL A 32 7.19 3.18 9.87
N THR A 33 6.12 3.41 10.62
CA THR A 33 5.55 4.74 10.85
C THR A 33 6.57 5.73 11.41
N ALA A 34 7.31 5.33 12.44
CA ALA A 34 8.30 6.22 13.08
C ALA A 34 9.47 6.54 12.15
N SER A 35 9.96 5.56 11.39
CA SER A 35 11.07 5.75 10.45
C SER A 35 10.69 6.68 9.30
N VAL A 36 9.50 6.48 8.73
CA VAL A 36 8.96 7.33 7.67
C VAL A 36 8.77 8.77 8.20
N ARG A 37 8.15 8.91 9.38
CA ARG A 37 7.92 10.23 9.99
C ARG A 37 9.22 10.99 10.19
N ASN A 38 10.22 10.37 10.83
CA ASN A 38 11.50 11.01 11.08
C ASN A 38 12.20 11.47 9.78
N SER A 39 12.09 10.66 8.72
CA SER A 39 12.69 10.99 7.43
C SER A 39 11.95 12.12 6.71
N LEU A 40 10.62 12.17 6.81
CA LEU A 40 9.82 13.29 6.31
C LEU A 40 10.15 14.60 7.05
N ASP A 41 10.28 14.54 8.38
CA ASP A 41 10.64 15.71 9.19
C ASP A 41 12.04 16.25 8.83
N GLN A 42 13.01 15.35 8.58
CA GLN A 42 14.35 15.71 8.10
C GLN A 42 14.34 16.33 6.70
N ALA A 43 13.41 15.88 5.85
CA ALA A 43 13.20 16.45 4.52
C ALA A 43 12.42 17.78 4.53
N GLY A 44 11.99 18.26 5.71
CA GLY A 44 11.21 19.49 5.85
C GLY A 44 9.71 19.33 5.58
N LEU A 45 9.22 18.08 5.37
CA LEU A 45 7.84 17.76 5.04
C LEU A 45 6.98 17.53 6.31
N LYS A 46 6.97 18.52 7.20
CA LYS A 46 6.37 18.41 8.54
C LYS A 46 4.85 18.33 8.53
N ASP A 47 4.20 18.87 7.50
CA ASP A 47 2.74 18.87 7.34
C ASP A 47 2.20 17.59 6.69
N VAL A 48 3.08 16.65 6.37
CA VAL A 48 2.71 15.31 5.90
C VAL A 48 2.46 14.41 7.11
N SER A 49 1.29 13.79 7.17
CA SER A 49 0.94 12.79 8.17
C SER A 49 1.24 11.37 7.66
N VAL A 50 1.56 10.46 8.59
CA VAL A 50 1.81 9.05 8.28
C VAL A 50 0.90 8.20 9.15
N SER A 51 0.16 7.28 8.53
CA SER A 51 -0.59 6.23 9.22
C SER A 51 -0.32 4.88 8.56
N GLN A 52 -0.57 3.78 9.26
CA GLN A 52 -0.29 2.44 8.75
C GLN A 52 -1.36 1.45 9.17
N ASP A 53 -1.91 0.70 8.22
CA ASP A 53 -2.68 -0.51 8.47
C ASP A 53 -1.76 -1.73 8.30
N ARG A 54 -1.26 -2.26 9.40
CA ARG A 54 -0.31 -3.38 9.40
C ARG A 54 -0.96 -4.72 9.03
N ASP A 55 -2.26 -4.85 9.21
CA ASP A 55 -2.97 -6.08 8.85
C ASP A 55 -3.18 -6.18 7.32
N LYS A 56 -3.32 -5.02 6.66
CA LYS A 56 -3.43 -4.92 5.21
C LYS A 56 -2.09 -4.63 4.51
N GLY A 57 -1.07 -4.21 5.26
CA GLY A 57 0.22 -3.81 4.71
C GLY A 57 0.12 -2.53 3.87
N VAL A 58 -0.59 -1.52 4.39
CA VAL A 58 -0.74 -0.22 3.72
C VAL A 58 -0.19 0.88 4.61
N VAL A 59 0.66 1.73 4.03
CA VAL A 59 1.17 2.97 4.63
C VAL A 59 0.49 4.13 3.92
N THR A 60 -0.27 4.95 4.64
CA THR A 60 -0.97 6.10 4.08
C THR A 60 -0.26 7.39 4.46
N LEU A 61 0.09 8.19 3.46
CA LEU A 61 0.56 9.56 3.60
C LEU A 61 -0.62 10.51 3.40
N GLY A 62 -0.88 11.36 4.36
CA GLY A 62 -1.91 12.40 4.30
C GLY A 62 -1.31 13.79 4.54
N GLY A 63 -2.20 14.77 4.77
CA GLY A 63 -1.77 16.15 4.99
C GLY A 63 -1.65 16.94 3.70
N HIS A 64 -0.75 17.94 3.66
CA HIS A 64 -0.61 18.80 2.48
C HIS A 64 0.83 19.27 2.29
N VAL A 65 1.14 19.60 1.03
CA VAL A 65 2.42 20.17 0.62
C VAL A 65 2.21 21.31 -0.40
N PRO A 66 3.12 22.25 -0.55
CA PRO A 66 2.95 23.37 -1.47
C PRO A 66 3.17 23.00 -2.95
N ALA A 67 3.88 21.90 -3.25
CA ALA A 67 4.23 21.52 -4.62
C ALA A 67 4.12 20.01 -4.87
N ASP A 68 3.86 19.62 -6.12
CA ASP A 68 3.84 18.22 -6.56
C ASP A 68 5.20 17.52 -6.36
N ALA A 69 6.29 18.25 -6.44
CA ALA A 69 7.63 17.73 -6.16
C ALA A 69 7.74 17.21 -4.72
N ASP A 70 7.19 17.95 -3.76
CA ASP A 70 7.18 17.58 -2.34
C ASP A 70 6.31 16.34 -2.10
N LYS A 71 5.15 16.26 -2.78
CA LYS A 71 4.26 15.07 -2.77
C LYS A 71 5.00 13.84 -3.29
N THR A 72 5.75 13.99 -4.38
CA THR A 72 6.56 12.90 -4.97
C THR A 72 7.72 12.51 -4.06
N GLN A 73 8.39 13.48 -3.45
CA GLN A 73 9.47 13.24 -2.50
C GLN A 73 8.98 12.48 -1.27
N ALA A 74 7.84 12.88 -0.70
CA ALA A 74 7.22 12.18 0.42
C ALA A 74 6.92 10.71 0.10
N ALA A 75 6.35 10.44 -1.09
CA ALA A 75 6.09 9.08 -1.55
C ALA A 75 7.38 8.26 -1.65
N SER A 76 8.43 8.82 -2.23
CA SER A 76 9.73 8.15 -2.38
C SER A 76 10.37 7.83 -1.03
N ILE A 77 10.27 8.74 -0.06
CA ILE A 77 10.73 8.51 1.32
C ILE A 77 9.95 7.32 1.92
N ALA A 78 8.62 7.35 1.87
CA ALA A 78 7.81 6.29 2.44
C ALA A 78 8.09 4.93 1.78
N GLN A 79 8.22 4.88 0.45
CA GLN A 79 8.53 3.67 -0.31
C GLN A 79 9.87 3.05 0.10
N SER A 80 10.88 3.86 0.45
CA SER A 80 12.18 3.35 0.90
C SER A 80 12.11 2.53 2.19
N PHE A 81 11.11 2.76 3.03
CA PHE A 81 10.86 2.03 4.28
C PHE A 81 9.76 0.99 4.18
N ALA A 82 8.83 1.15 3.23
CA ALA A 82 7.63 0.33 3.14
C ALA A 82 7.89 -1.16 2.86
N GLY A 83 9.02 -1.50 2.22
CA GLY A 83 9.33 -2.88 1.84
C GLY A 83 8.28 -3.41 0.84
N THR A 84 7.51 -4.43 1.25
CA THR A 84 6.43 -5.01 0.43
C THR A 84 5.06 -4.35 0.69
N GLN A 85 4.99 -3.33 1.54
CA GLN A 85 3.75 -2.62 1.84
C GLN A 85 3.41 -1.63 0.72
N VAL A 86 2.12 -1.41 0.52
CA VAL A 86 1.62 -0.40 -0.43
C VAL A 86 1.69 0.97 0.23
N VAL A 87 2.21 1.97 -0.48
CA VAL A 87 2.16 3.37 -0.05
C VAL A 87 0.99 4.05 -0.76
N ALA A 88 -0.02 4.46 0.01
CA ALA A 88 -1.12 5.31 -0.45
C ALA A 88 -0.73 6.78 -0.26
N ASN A 89 -0.57 7.53 -1.35
CA ASN A 89 -0.15 8.94 -1.30
C ASN A 89 -1.35 9.88 -1.43
N GLU A 90 -2.07 10.07 -0.33
CA GLU A 90 -3.23 10.95 -0.21
C GLU A 90 -2.86 12.41 0.15
N ILE A 91 -1.61 12.83 -0.07
CA ILE A 91 -1.16 14.20 0.21
C ILE A 91 -1.87 15.16 -0.75
N ALA A 92 -2.47 16.22 -0.20
CA ALA A 92 -3.01 17.31 -1.00
C ALA A 92 -1.90 18.28 -1.42
N VAL A 93 -1.89 18.70 -2.68
CA VAL A 93 -1.07 19.83 -3.11
C VAL A 93 -1.87 21.10 -2.92
N VAL A 94 -1.38 22.00 -2.07
CA VAL A 94 -2.09 23.21 -1.65
C VAL A 94 -1.14 24.41 -1.77
N MET A 95 -1.39 25.27 -2.73
CA MET A 95 -0.58 26.48 -2.91
C MET A 95 -0.70 27.39 -1.70
N THR A 96 0.40 27.93 -1.23
CA THR A 96 0.46 28.87 -0.10
C THR A 96 -0.43 30.07 -0.37
N GLY A 97 -1.36 30.36 0.56
CA GLY A 97 -2.32 31.45 0.45
C GLY A 97 -3.63 31.10 -0.30
N ALA A 98 -3.76 29.87 -0.81
CA ALA A 98 -4.97 29.38 -1.50
C ALA A 98 -5.53 28.11 -0.87
N GLU A 99 -5.27 27.88 0.43
CA GLU A 99 -5.59 26.60 1.12
C GLU A 99 -7.07 26.24 1.07
N SER A 100 -7.97 27.22 1.28
CA SER A 100 -9.41 26.97 1.28
C SER A 100 -9.94 26.62 -0.10
N ASP A 101 -9.43 27.27 -1.14
CA ASP A 101 -9.89 27.07 -2.52
C ASP A 101 -9.31 25.77 -3.10
N SER A 102 -8.05 25.46 -2.81
CA SER A 102 -7.42 24.19 -3.16
C SER A 102 -8.18 22.99 -2.55
N LYS A 103 -8.58 23.08 -1.27
CA LYS A 103 -9.40 22.03 -0.62
C LYS A 103 -10.75 21.85 -1.30
N LYS A 104 -11.44 22.94 -1.69
CA LYS A 104 -12.71 22.87 -2.40
C LYS A 104 -12.56 22.22 -3.77
N VAL A 105 -11.51 22.59 -4.51
CA VAL A 105 -11.24 22.04 -5.85
C VAL A 105 -10.94 20.55 -5.73
N ASN A 106 -10.05 20.13 -4.81
CA ASN A 106 -9.73 18.72 -4.60
C ASN A 106 -10.99 17.91 -4.22
N ALA A 107 -11.80 18.40 -3.28
CA ALA A 107 -13.04 17.74 -2.90
C ALA A 107 -14.06 17.64 -4.05
N ALA A 108 -14.13 18.65 -4.93
CA ALA A 108 -15.00 18.60 -6.10
C ALA A 108 -14.51 17.57 -7.14
N LEU A 109 -13.20 17.48 -7.34
CA LEU A 109 -12.58 16.47 -8.21
C LEU A 109 -12.76 15.06 -7.65
N ASP A 110 -12.51 14.84 -6.36
CA ASP A 110 -12.74 13.55 -5.71
C ASP A 110 -14.19 13.08 -5.89
N LYS A 111 -15.16 14.00 -5.73
CA LYS A 111 -16.57 13.69 -5.94
C LYS A 111 -16.91 13.38 -7.41
N ALA A 112 -16.25 14.02 -8.36
CA ALA A 112 -16.39 13.70 -9.79
C ALA A 112 -15.82 12.31 -10.11
N ILE A 113 -14.66 11.96 -9.52
CA ILE A 113 -14.07 10.63 -9.61
C ILE A 113 -15.02 9.58 -9.03
N GLU A 114 -15.62 9.81 -7.85
CA GLU A 114 -16.61 8.90 -7.26
C GLU A 114 -17.78 8.64 -8.20
N GLY A 115 -18.37 9.68 -8.79
CA GLY A 115 -19.46 9.52 -9.74
C GLY A 115 -19.08 8.72 -11.00
N ASN A 116 -17.87 8.90 -11.51
CA ASN A 116 -17.34 8.13 -12.63
C ASN A 116 -17.04 6.66 -12.24
N LEU A 117 -16.55 6.43 -11.02
CA LEU A 117 -16.34 5.10 -10.47
C LEU A 117 -17.63 4.31 -10.34
N ASP A 118 -18.72 4.94 -9.85
CA ASP A 118 -20.04 4.31 -9.78
C ASP A 118 -20.45 3.72 -11.13
N VAL A 119 -20.35 4.52 -12.18
CA VAL A 119 -20.70 4.09 -13.54
C VAL A 119 -19.77 2.97 -14.03
N ALA A 120 -18.45 3.10 -13.78
CA ALA A 120 -17.46 2.14 -14.23
C ALA A 120 -17.62 0.79 -13.53
N MET A 121 -17.83 0.78 -12.20
CA MET A 121 -18.01 -0.44 -11.40
C MET A 121 -19.32 -1.17 -11.75
N VAL A 122 -20.41 -0.41 -12.01
CA VAL A 122 -21.67 -1.01 -12.48
C VAL A 122 -21.50 -1.67 -13.85
N LYS A 123 -20.82 -1.02 -14.80
CA LYS A 123 -20.53 -1.60 -16.13
C LYS A 123 -19.67 -2.86 -16.01
N ALA A 124 -18.70 -2.89 -15.12
CA ALA A 124 -17.83 -4.03 -14.86
C ALA A 124 -18.53 -5.14 -14.02
N LYS A 125 -19.79 -4.95 -13.58
CA LYS A 125 -20.54 -5.88 -12.71
C LYS A 125 -19.87 -6.12 -11.35
N LEU A 126 -19.18 -5.12 -10.81
CA LEU A 126 -18.42 -5.14 -9.55
C LEU A 126 -19.18 -4.39 -8.44
N ARG A 127 -20.47 -4.70 -8.25
CA ARG A 127 -21.37 -3.96 -7.32
C ARG A 127 -21.02 -4.13 -5.84
N ASP A 128 -20.29 -5.19 -5.48
CA ASP A 128 -19.89 -5.47 -4.10
C ASP A 128 -18.55 -4.78 -3.72
N VAL A 129 -17.90 -4.14 -4.67
CA VAL A 129 -16.69 -3.35 -4.45
C VAL A 129 -17.07 -1.99 -3.85
N LYS A 130 -16.52 -1.70 -2.68
CA LYS A 130 -16.60 -0.38 -2.05
C LYS A 130 -15.34 0.40 -2.38
N TYR A 131 -15.44 1.71 -2.40
CA TYR A 131 -14.29 2.60 -2.63
C TYR A 131 -14.45 3.89 -1.84
N ALA A 132 -13.33 4.53 -1.60
CA ALA A 132 -13.22 5.89 -1.12
C ALA A 132 -12.24 6.63 -2.03
N VAL A 133 -12.45 7.92 -2.24
CA VAL A 133 -11.57 8.78 -3.01
C VAL A 133 -11.04 9.89 -2.11
N ASN A 134 -9.72 10.08 -2.12
CA ASN A 134 -9.06 11.08 -1.29
C ASN A 134 -7.87 11.66 -2.06
N ASN A 135 -7.92 12.95 -2.39
CA ASN A 135 -6.87 13.62 -3.16
C ASN A 135 -6.43 12.82 -4.40
N HIS A 136 -7.42 12.35 -5.20
CA HIS A 136 -7.26 11.57 -6.44
C HIS A 136 -6.71 10.14 -6.24
N VAL A 137 -6.61 9.67 -5.00
CA VAL A 137 -6.28 8.28 -4.66
C VAL A 137 -7.56 7.51 -4.40
N VAL A 138 -7.75 6.39 -5.11
CA VAL A 138 -8.89 5.49 -4.95
C VAL A 138 -8.49 4.30 -4.10
N THR A 139 -9.12 4.12 -2.95
CA THR A 139 -8.94 2.94 -2.09
C THR A 139 -10.13 1.99 -2.30
N LEU A 140 -9.85 0.80 -2.85
CA LEU A 140 -10.85 -0.25 -3.07
C LEU A 140 -10.92 -1.17 -1.87
N THR A 141 -12.12 -1.38 -1.33
CA THR A 141 -12.36 -2.25 -0.16
C THR A 141 -13.53 -3.20 -0.40
N GLY A 142 -13.62 -4.25 0.42
CA GLY A 142 -14.68 -5.25 0.33
C GLY A 142 -14.16 -6.62 -0.05
N THR A 143 -15.07 -7.50 -0.54
CA THR A 143 -14.73 -8.88 -0.87
C THR A 143 -15.19 -9.21 -2.29
N VAL A 144 -14.31 -9.82 -3.07
CA VAL A 144 -14.59 -10.28 -4.44
C VAL A 144 -14.51 -11.80 -4.52
N ASN A 145 -15.13 -12.38 -5.54
CA ASN A 145 -15.25 -13.84 -5.68
C ASN A 145 -13.98 -14.50 -6.26
N SER A 146 -13.08 -13.72 -6.88
CA SER A 146 -11.89 -14.28 -7.53
C SER A 146 -10.75 -13.26 -7.62
N PRO A 147 -9.49 -13.71 -7.77
CA PRO A 147 -8.36 -12.82 -8.07
C PRO A 147 -8.55 -12.02 -9.36
N ALA A 148 -9.23 -12.61 -10.36
CA ALA A 148 -9.54 -11.92 -11.61
C ALA A 148 -10.47 -10.72 -11.38
N ASN A 149 -11.49 -10.85 -10.53
CA ASN A 149 -12.36 -9.73 -10.16
C ASN A 149 -11.63 -8.65 -9.36
N ARG A 150 -10.67 -9.06 -8.49
CA ARG A 150 -9.81 -8.12 -7.77
C ARG A 150 -8.97 -7.28 -8.74
N LYS A 151 -8.35 -7.92 -9.73
CA LYS A 151 -7.55 -7.23 -10.77
C LYS A 151 -8.44 -6.38 -11.68
N LEU A 152 -9.62 -6.88 -12.06
CA LEU A 152 -10.58 -6.13 -12.86
C LEU A 152 -11.04 -4.85 -12.14
N ALA A 153 -11.30 -4.92 -10.83
CA ALA A 153 -11.67 -3.73 -10.06
C ALA A 153 -10.56 -2.67 -10.07
N GLU A 154 -9.32 -3.10 -9.84
CA GLU A 154 -8.14 -2.24 -9.89
C GLU A 154 -7.97 -1.55 -11.25
N THR A 155 -7.99 -2.33 -12.34
CA THR A 155 -7.84 -1.77 -13.70
C THR A 155 -9.02 -0.88 -14.09
N THR A 156 -10.24 -1.21 -13.65
CA THR A 156 -11.43 -0.38 -13.87
C THR A 156 -11.30 0.95 -13.16
N ALA A 157 -10.85 0.96 -11.90
CA ALA A 157 -10.64 2.19 -11.15
C ALA A 157 -9.50 3.04 -11.74
N ALA A 158 -8.40 2.42 -12.12
CA ALA A 158 -7.26 3.11 -12.71
C ALA A 158 -7.55 3.73 -14.08
N ALA A 159 -8.58 3.26 -14.78
CA ALA A 159 -9.01 3.81 -16.07
C ALA A 159 -9.95 5.02 -15.94
N VAL A 160 -10.40 5.36 -14.73
CA VAL A 160 -11.22 6.54 -14.48
C VAL A 160 -10.36 7.79 -14.58
N ALA A 161 -10.89 8.82 -15.26
CA ALA A 161 -10.18 10.09 -15.41
C ALA A 161 -9.84 10.72 -14.05
N ASP A 162 -8.71 11.39 -13.98
CA ASP A 162 -8.17 12.10 -12.80
C ASP A 162 -7.79 11.19 -11.61
N VAL A 163 -7.89 9.87 -11.73
CA VAL A 163 -7.34 8.93 -10.74
C VAL A 163 -5.82 8.90 -10.86
N GLN A 164 -5.13 9.27 -9.80
CA GLN A 164 -3.65 9.26 -9.74
C GLN A 164 -3.11 7.93 -9.21
N GLN A 165 -3.82 7.31 -8.27
CA GLN A 165 -3.41 6.04 -7.67
C GLN A 165 -4.62 5.20 -7.29
N VAL A 166 -4.47 3.86 -7.38
CA VAL A 166 -5.44 2.90 -6.85
C VAL A 166 -4.76 2.05 -5.79
N VAL A 167 -5.31 2.04 -4.59
CA VAL A 167 -4.93 1.17 -3.47
C VAL A 167 -5.95 0.03 -3.41
N ASN A 168 -5.52 -1.20 -3.65
CA ASN A 168 -6.41 -2.34 -3.76
C ASN A 168 -6.37 -3.20 -2.50
N GLU A 169 -7.27 -2.92 -1.55
CA GLU A 169 -7.46 -3.66 -0.29
C GLU A 169 -8.56 -4.74 -0.40
N LEU A 170 -9.00 -5.08 -1.61
CA LEU A 170 -10.02 -6.11 -1.82
C LEU A 170 -9.54 -7.48 -1.34
N GLN A 171 -10.40 -8.16 -0.61
CA GLN A 171 -10.20 -9.55 -0.21
C GLN A 171 -10.85 -10.50 -1.22
N VAL A 172 -10.20 -11.62 -1.48
CA VAL A 172 -10.80 -12.69 -2.29
C VAL A 172 -11.41 -13.71 -1.36
N LYS A 173 -12.65 -14.14 -1.63
CA LYS A 173 -13.31 -15.17 -0.83
C LYS A 173 -12.43 -16.41 -0.71
N GLY A 174 -12.16 -16.82 0.54
CA GLY A 174 -11.30 -17.98 0.83
C GLY A 174 -9.80 -17.72 0.81
N GLN A 175 -9.37 -16.50 0.51
CA GLN A 175 -7.96 -16.08 0.61
C GLN A 175 -7.85 -14.86 1.53
N LYS A 176 -6.87 -14.85 2.44
CA LYS A 176 -6.53 -13.63 3.17
C LYS A 176 -5.98 -12.59 2.20
N ALA A 177 -6.30 -11.31 2.44
CA ALA A 177 -5.70 -10.22 1.70
C ALA A 177 -4.17 -10.28 1.87
N THR A 178 -3.48 -10.56 0.78
CA THR A 178 -2.05 -10.36 0.67
C THR A 178 -1.88 -9.19 -0.28
N SER A 179 -1.24 -8.12 0.19
CA SER A 179 -0.76 -7.07 -0.72
C SER A 179 0.20 -7.75 -1.69
N MET A 180 -0.23 -7.92 -2.94
CA MET A 180 0.67 -8.33 -4.01
C MET A 180 0.85 -7.14 -4.94
N ASN A 181 2.12 -6.77 -5.10
CA ASN A 181 2.58 -5.90 -6.17
C ASN A 181 2.19 -6.47 -7.53
#